data_c473427a636bb03aded64a81f95e2eb8
#
_entry.id   c473427a636bb03aded64a81f95e2eb8
#
_cell.length_a   1.000
_cell.length_b   1.000
_cell.length_c   1.000
_cell.angle_alpha   90.00
_cell.angle_beta   90.00
_cell.angle_gamma   90.00
#
_symmetry.space_group_name_H-M   'P 1'
#
loop_
_entity.id
_entity.type
_entity.pdbx_description
1 polymer ?
#
loop_
_entity_poly.entity_id
_entity_poly.type
_entity_poly.pdbx_seq_one_letter_code
_entity_poly.pdbx_strand_id
1 'polypeptide(L)'
;MLLPFILLYSLIISYFCSVVIYRLCITRKYYNLFFAVLLYVASGISSLWFGFLFCPLFVWYFWRKKLKFLKITLIASVCIMCLSFWQAELPQRLIVNLLPVKLEIVNDDFEYVENPEKKFGEKDNIYFEYEKEKKFLNFAYTKNNIYVCDSFDCKGDKKYIGYVWTPWSDPSILGCINAGGGCHRYIKRNKRGRDYLMSFIENKKQKK
;
A
#
# COMPACT_ATOMS: atom_id res chain seq x y z
N MET A 1 0.93 26.22 -5.44
CA MET A 1 -0.52 26.08 -5.76
C MET A 1 -1.22 24.84 -5.17
N LEU A 2 -0.54 23.83 -4.68
CA LEU A 2 -1.15 22.57 -4.13
C LEU A 2 -1.79 22.72 -2.75
N LEU A 3 -1.28 23.62 -1.90
CA LEU A 3 -1.74 23.76 -0.51
C LEU A 3 -3.25 24.01 -0.34
N PRO A 4 -3.90 24.92 -1.10
CA PRO A 4 -5.33 25.16 -0.96
C PRO A 4 -6.18 23.95 -1.34
N PHE A 5 -5.76 23.15 -2.32
CA PHE A 5 -6.46 21.92 -2.69
C PHE A 5 -6.34 20.85 -1.60
N ILE A 6 -5.17 20.72 -0.96
CA ILE A 6 -4.94 19.81 0.17
C ILE A 6 -5.83 20.21 1.35
N LEU A 7 -5.88 21.50 1.68
CA LEU A 7 -6.73 22.01 2.77
C LEU A 7 -8.21 21.78 2.48
N LEU A 8 -8.66 22.07 1.26
CA LEU A 8 -10.06 21.85 0.85
C LEU A 8 -10.43 20.37 0.93
N TYR A 9 -9.57 19.48 0.40
CA TYR A 9 -9.75 18.03 0.50
C TYR A 9 -9.85 17.59 1.97
N SER A 10 -8.93 18.04 2.81
CA SER A 10 -8.87 17.69 4.21
C SER A 10 -10.10 18.18 4.97
N LEU A 11 -10.60 19.38 4.66
CA LEU A 11 -11.84 19.92 5.22
C LEU A 11 -13.06 19.06 4.84
N ILE A 12 -13.18 18.70 3.57
CA ILE A 12 -14.31 17.89 3.07
C ILE A 12 -14.31 16.52 3.76
N ILE A 13 -13.17 15.82 3.79
CA ILE A 13 -13.07 14.52 4.42
C ILE A 13 -13.34 14.59 5.92
N SER A 14 -12.76 15.58 6.60
CA SER A 14 -12.97 15.77 8.03
C SER A 14 -14.42 16.11 8.36
N TYR A 15 -15.12 16.86 7.51
CA TYR A 15 -16.54 17.12 7.68
C TYR A 15 -17.36 15.82 7.66
N PHE A 16 -17.18 14.98 6.63
CA PHE A 16 -17.95 13.73 6.51
C PHE A 16 -17.59 12.72 7.61
N CYS A 17 -16.32 12.61 7.97
CA CYS A 17 -15.91 11.79 9.13
C CYS A 17 -16.58 12.28 10.42
N SER A 18 -16.62 13.59 10.63
CA SER A 18 -17.21 14.19 11.82
C SER A 18 -18.72 13.96 11.92
N VAL A 19 -19.44 13.90 10.82
CA VAL A 19 -20.87 13.53 10.79
C VAL A 19 -21.09 12.15 11.39
N VAL A 20 -20.29 11.17 10.96
CA VAL A 20 -20.37 9.79 11.46
C VAL A 20 -19.92 9.70 12.92
N ILE A 21 -18.79 10.31 13.27
CA ILE A 21 -18.25 10.35 14.64
C ILE A 21 -19.28 10.96 15.59
N TYR A 22 -19.85 12.10 15.23
CA TYR A 22 -20.88 12.75 16.03
C TYR A 22 -22.11 11.84 16.25
N ARG A 23 -22.56 11.14 15.19
CA ARG A 23 -23.67 10.20 15.30
C ARG A 23 -23.35 9.03 16.23
N LEU A 24 -22.14 8.48 16.16
CA LEU A 24 -21.68 7.40 17.05
C LEU A 24 -21.61 7.87 18.52
N CYS A 25 -21.12 9.09 18.76
CA CYS A 25 -21.01 9.66 20.11
C CYS A 25 -22.38 9.90 20.76
N ILE A 26 -23.39 10.32 19.99
CA ILE A 26 -24.76 10.55 20.54
C ILE A 26 -25.37 9.24 21.06
N THR A 27 -25.08 8.10 20.46
CA THR A 27 -25.67 6.82 20.86
C THR A 27 -25.16 6.29 22.19
N ARG A 28 -24.07 6.87 22.74
CA ARG A 28 -23.45 6.59 24.05
C ARG A 28 -23.18 5.10 24.36
N LYS A 29 -23.13 4.23 23.36
CA LYS A 29 -22.74 2.83 23.54
C LYS A 29 -21.22 2.69 23.45
N TYR A 30 -20.59 1.90 24.34
CA TYR A 30 -19.13 1.76 24.41
C TYR A 30 -18.49 1.36 23.08
N TYR A 31 -19.10 0.40 22.37
CA TYR A 31 -18.56 0.01 21.06
C TYR A 31 -18.64 1.11 20.02
N ASN A 32 -19.65 2.00 20.06
CA ASN A 32 -19.74 3.15 19.18
C ASN A 32 -18.68 4.20 19.50
N LEU A 33 -18.30 4.37 20.76
CA LEU A 33 -17.20 5.24 21.15
C LEU A 33 -15.88 4.70 20.63
N PHE A 34 -15.65 3.39 20.73
CA PHE A 34 -14.47 2.74 20.15
C PHE A 34 -14.37 2.99 18.64
N PHE A 35 -15.46 2.76 17.89
CA PHE A 35 -15.50 3.06 16.47
C PHE A 35 -15.30 4.55 16.16
N ALA A 36 -15.83 5.46 16.98
CA ALA A 36 -15.62 6.90 16.82
C ALA A 36 -14.13 7.28 16.94
N VAL A 37 -13.40 6.67 17.88
CA VAL A 37 -11.95 6.86 18.04
C VAL A 37 -11.19 6.32 16.83
N LEU A 38 -11.53 5.10 16.36
CA LEU A 38 -10.91 4.54 15.16
C LEU A 38 -11.12 5.44 13.93
N LEU A 39 -12.34 5.96 13.75
CA LEU A 39 -12.65 6.86 12.65
C LEU A 39 -11.94 8.21 12.77
N TYR A 40 -11.75 8.71 13.97
CA TYR A 40 -10.97 9.91 14.22
C TYR A 40 -9.51 9.74 13.79
N VAL A 41 -8.89 8.63 14.18
CA VAL A 41 -7.52 8.29 13.76
C VAL A 41 -7.44 8.11 12.24
N ALA A 42 -8.39 7.37 11.65
CA ALA A 42 -8.46 7.18 10.20
C ALA A 42 -8.64 8.50 9.45
N SER A 43 -9.45 9.42 9.97
CA SER A 43 -9.60 10.78 9.42
C SER A 43 -8.28 11.57 9.46
N GLY A 44 -7.54 11.49 10.55
CA GLY A 44 -6.23 12.12 10.65
C GLY A 44 -5.24 11.62 9.59
N ILE A 45 -5.20 10.30 9.39
CA ILE A 45 -4.32 9.66 8.41
C ILE A 45 -4.75 9.98 6.98
N SER A 46 -6.04 9.88 6.65
CA SER A 46 -6.56 10.08 5.29
C SER A 46 -6.56 11.54 4.84
N SER A 47 -6.61 12.48 5.76
CA SER A 47 -6.60 13.93 5.51
C SER A 47 -5.24 14.60 5.77
N LEU A 48 -4.16 13.86 5.65
CA LEU A 48 -2.79 14.39 5.79
C LEU A 48 -2.58 15.14 7.13
N TRP A 49 -3.03 14.55 8.22
CA TRP A 49 -2.94 15.09 9.60
C TRP A 49 -3.92 16.23 9.94
N PHE A 50 -4.44 16.96 8.95
CA PHE A 50 -5.42 18.03 9.20
C PHE A 50 -6.73 17.53 9.81
N GLY A 51 -7.07 16.25 9.64
CA GLY A 51 -8.24 15.62 10.24
C GLY A 51 -8.20 15.63 11.78
N PHE A 52 -7.02 15.56 12.36
CA PHE A 52 -6.88 15.66 13.82
C PHE A 52 -7.28 17.04 14.36
N LEU A 53 -7.17 18.08 13.54
CA LEU A 53 -7.61 19.43 13.89
C LEU A 53 -9.08 19.67 13.54
N PHE A 54 -9.49 19.33 12.31
CA PHE A 54 -10.81 19.68 11.80
C PHE A 54 -11.93 18.81 12.35
N CYS A 55 -11.71 17.50 12.56
CA CYS A 55 -12.73 16.62 13.11
C CYS A 55 -13.26 17.05 14.48
N PRO A 56 -12.44 17.35 15.48
CA PRO A 56 -12.93 17.81 16.77
C PRO A 56 -13.73 19.11 16.65
N LEU A 57 -13.27 20.05 15.80
CA LEU A 57 -13.96 21.32 15.57
C LEU A 57 -15.36 21.11 14.99
N PHE A 58 -15.50 20.24 13.98
CA PHE A 58 -16.79 19.92 13.40
C PHE A 58 -17.69 19.16 14.37
N VAL A 59 -17.16 18.15 15.10
CA VAL A 59 -17.93 17.40 16.11
C VAL A 59 -18.42 18.34 17.20
N TRP A 60 -17.57 19.23 17.70
CA TRP A 60 -17.97 20.25 18.68
C TRP A 60 -19.07 21.18 18.15
N TYR A 61 -18.92 21.67 16.90
CA TYR A 61 -19.93 22.50 16.24
C TYR A 61 -21.28 21.78 16.13
N PHE A 62 -21.28 20.51 15.67
CA PHE A 62 -22.50 19.71 15.55
C PHE A 62 -23.16 19.48 16.91
N TRP A 63 -22.34 19.24 17.94
CA TRP A 63 -22.82 19.06 19.30
C TRP A 63 -23.50 20.31 19.83
N ARG A 64 -22.85 21.46 19.66
CA ARG A 64 -23.40 22.77 20.11
C ARG A 64 -24.70 23.12 19.40
N LYS A 65 -24.80 22.83 18.11
CA LYS A 65 -25.98 23.12 17.29
C LYS A 65 -27.05 22.02 17.36
N LYS A 66 -26.80 20.89 18.01
CA LYS A 66 -27.71 19.73 18.12
C LYS A 66 -28.24 19.28 16.74
N LEU A 67 -27.36 19.24 15.75
CA LEU A 67 -27.73 18.97 14.37
C LEU A 67 -28.28 17.54 14.22
N LYS A 68 -29.36 17.40 13.44
CA LYS A 68 -29.94 16.13 13.04
C LYS A 68 -29.60 15.88 11.58
N PHE A 69 -28.87 14.82 11.30
CA PHE A 69 -28.50 14.45 9.94
C PHE A 69 -29.50 13.44 9.36
N LEU A 70 -29.87 13.61 8.08
CA LEU A 70 -30.66 12.65 7.33
C LEU A 70 -29.90 11.33 7.13
N LYS A 71 -30.62 10.21 7.00
CA LYS A 71 -30.00 8.90 6.71
C LYS A 71 -29.13 8.91 5.46
N ILE A 72 -29.57 9.62 4.42
CA ILE A 72 -28.82 9.78 3.16
C ILE A 72 -27.46 10.45 3.41
N THR A 73 -27.42 11.50 4.22
CA THR A 73 -26.15 12.19 4.58
C THR A 73 -25.21 11.25 5.31
N LEU A 74 -25.72 10.40 6.20
CA LEU A 74 -24.91 9.41 6.91
C LEU A 74 -24.35 8.36 5.95
N ILE A 75 -25.17 7.82 5.04
CA ILE A 75 -24.73 6.84 4.04
C ILE A 75 -23.64 7.47 3.14
N ALA A 76 -23.90 8.66 2.59
CA ALA A 76 -22.93 9.38 1.78
C ALA A 76 -21.62 9.63 2.53
N SER A 77 -21.70 10.00 3.83
CA SER A 77 -20.52 10.20 4.67
C SER A 77 -19.70 8.91 4.82
N VAL A 78 -20.35 7.77 5.06
CA VAL A 78 -19.68 6.47 5.15
C VAL A 78 -19.02 6.11 3.81
N CYS A 79 -19.71 6.28 2.68
CA CYS A 79 -19.16 6.01 1.35
C CYS A 79 -17.92 6.88 1.07
N ILE A 80 -17.97 8.17 1.35
CA ILE A 80 -16.86 9.10 1.14
C ILE A 80 -15.67 8.71 2.04
N MET A 81 -15.94 8.34 3.30
CA MET A 81 -14.89 7.85 4.20
C MET A 81 -14.23 6.58 3.67
N CYS A 82 -15.02 5.60 3.23
CA CYS A 82 -14.47 4.35 2.67
C CYS A 82 -13.60 4.63 1.44
N LEU A 83 -14.07 5.50 0.53
CA LEU A 83 -13.29 5.91 -0.64
C LEU A 83 -12.00 6.62 -0.26
N SER A 84 -12.06 7.54 0.71
CA SER A 84 -10.87 8.28 1.19
C SER A 84 -9.86 7.36 1.84
N PHE A 85 -10.33 6.43 2.68
CA PHE A 85 -9.48 5.44 3.32
C PHE A 85 -8.85 4.49 2.29
N TRP A 86 -9.62 4.08 1.27
CA TRP A 86 -9.10 3.28 0.16
C TRP A 86 -7.99 3.98 -0.61
N GLN A 87 -8.07 5.32 -0.76
CA GLN A 87 -7.04 6.12 -1.40
C GLN A 87 -5.83 6.43 -0.49
N ALA A 88 -5.90 6.13 0.80
CA ALA A 88 -4.79 6.35 1.71
C ALA A 88 -3.68 5.30 1.48
N GLU A 89 -2.44 5.75 1.48
CA GLU A 89 -1.27 4.90 1.21
C GLU A 89 -1.09 3.77 2.24
N LEU A 90 -1.36 4.06 3.52
CA LEU A 90 -1.18 3.10 4.60
C LEU A 90 -2.04 1.84 4.44
N PRO A 91 -3.37 1.91 4.21
CA PRO A 91 -4.19 0.73 3.95
C PRO A 91 -3.73 -0.06 2.73
N GLN A 92 -3.36 0.61 1.65
CA GLN A 92 -2.86 -0.06 0.44
C GLN A 92 -1.57 -0.83 0.73
N ARG A 93 -0.63 -0.23 1.48
CA ARG A 93 0.60 -0.91 1.92
C ARG A 93 0.29 -2.12 2.80
N LEU A 94 -0.64 -2.00 3.75
CA LEU A 94 -1.03 -3.11 4.61
C LEU A 94 -1.63 -4.25 3.79
N ILE A 95 -2.55 -3.96 2.87
CA ILE A 95 -3.17 -4.96 2.00
C ILE A 95 -2.10 -5.64 1.13
N VAL A 96 -1.23 -4.89 0.46
CA VAL A 96 -0.14 -5.46 -0.36
C VAL A 96 0.77 -6.34 0.47
N ASN A 97 1.04 -5.98 1.74
CA ASN A 97 1.86 -6.79 2.64
C ASN A 97 1.18 -8.09 3.06
N LEU A 98 -0.14 -8.14 3.12
CA LEU A 98 -0.92 -9.34 3.42
C LEU A 98 -1.11 -10.24 2.20
N LEU A 99 -1.00 -9.71 0.99
CA LEU A 99 -1.15 -10.50 -0.23
C LEU A 99 0.03 -11.45 -0.41
N PRO A 100 -0.23 -12.72 -0.77
CA PRO A 100 0.81 -13.73 -0.90
C PRO A 100 1.73 -13.43 -2.09
N VAL A 101 3.01 -13.68 -1.90
CA VAL A 101 4.00 -13.82 -2.99
C VAL A 101 4.00 -15.28 -3.42
N LYS A 102 3.87 -15.54 -4.71
CA LYS A 102 3.89 -16.90 -5.25
C LYS A 102 5.20 -17.09 -6.03
N LEU A 103 6.09 -17.91 -5.49
CA LEU A 103 7.33 -18.34 -6.15
C LEU A 103 7.13 -19.76 -6.68
N GLU A 104 7.50 -20.01 -7.95
CA GLU A 104 7.50 -21.32 -8.56
C GLU A 104 8.86 -21.55 -9.25
N ILE A 105 9.59 -22.51 -8.76
CA ILE A 105 10.88 -22.94 -9.31
C ILE A 105 10.61 -24.15 -10.20
N VAL A 106 10.92 -24.01 -11.49
CA VAL A 106 10.73 -25.05 -12.52
C VAL A 106 12.00 -25.88 -12.67
N ASN A 107 13.13 -25.21 -12.59
CA ASN A 107 14.44 -25.86 -12.65
C ASN A 107 15.24 -25.46 -11.41
N ASP A 108 15.48 -26.41 -10.55
CA ASP A 108 16.21 -26.21 -9.30
C ASP A 108 17.70 -26.56 -9.39
N ASP A 109 18.15 -27.02 -10.57
CA ASP A 109 19.55 -27.28 -10.88
C ASP A 109 20.25 -25.98 -11.33
N PHE A 110 20.59 -25.15 -10.36
CA PHE A 110 21.34 -23.91 -10.57
C PHE A 110 22.25 -23.61 -9.39
N GLU A 111 23.32 -22.92 -9.66
CA GLU A 111 24.26 -22.42 -8.65
C GLU A 111 24.04 -20.93 -8.42
N TYR A 112 23.81 -20.58 -7.16
CA TYR A 112 23.73 -19.19 -6.72
C TYR A 112 25.12 -18.71 -6.30
N VAL A 113 25.56 -17.63 -6.95
CA VAL A 113 26.84 -16.99 -6.65
C VAL A 113 26.61 -15.53 -6.29
N GLU A 114 27.07 -15.14 -5.10
CA GLU A 114 27.04 -13.75 -4.65
C GLU A 114 28.28 -13.01 -5.18
N ASN A 115 28.09 -11.81 -5.73
CA ASN A 115 29.19 -11.00 -6.22
C ASN A 115 30.00 -10.44 -5.03
N PRO A 116 31.27 -10.81 -4.86
CA PRO A 116 32.10 -10.36 -3.75
C PRO A 116 32.38 -8.85 -3.80
N GLU A 117 32.38 -8.24 -4.97
CA GLU A 117 32.68 -6.81 -5.14
C GLU A 117 31.50 -5.89 -4.79
N LYS A 118 30.29 -6.44 -4.61
CA LYS A 118 29.05 -5.69 -4.24
C LYS A 118 28.82 -4.39 -5.01
N LYS A 119 29.24 -4.33 -6.27
CA LYS A 119 28.99 -3.16 -7.12
C LYS A 119 27.49 -2.90 -7.25
N PHE A 120 27.12 -1.63 -7.29
CA PHE A 120 25.73 -1.20 -7.35
C PHE A 120 25.03 -1.81 -8.57
N GLY A 121 24.04 -2.70 -8.34
CA GLY A 121 23.26 -3.36 -9.38
C GLY A 121 23.59 -4.81 -9.68
N GLU A 122 24.82 -5.24 -9.43
CA GLU A 122 25.34 -6.58 -9.77
C GLU A 122 25.65 -7.38 -8.51
N LYS A 123 24.63 -7.64 -7.70
CA LYS A 123 24.81 -8.29 -6.37
C LYS A 123 25.03 -9.80 -6.43
N ASP A 124 24.50 -10.42 -7.45
CA ASP A 124 24.53 -11.86 -7.66
C ASP A 124 24.26 -12.19 -9.13
N ASN A 125 24.33 -13.50 -9.46
CA ASN A 125 24.09 -14.01 -10.80
C ASN A 125 22.60 -14.25 -11.13
N ILE A 126 21.66 -13.61 -10.40
CA ILE A 126 20.22 -13.76 -10.62
C ILE A 126 19.65 -12.54 -11.32
N TYR A 127 18.89 -12.78 -12.39
CA TYR A 127 18.23 -11.78 -13.18
C TYR A 127 16.71 -11.98 -13.18
N PHE A 128 15.97 -10.88 -12.98
CA PHE A 128 14.51 -10.87 -13.01
C PHE A 128 14.05 -10.13 -14.26
N GLU A 129 13.29 -10.81 -15.11
CA GLU A 129 12.72 -10.25 -16.32
C GLU A 129 11.20 -10.12 -16.17
N TYR A 130 10.69 -8.92 -16.45
CA TYR A 130 9.25 -8.69 -16.43
C TYR A 130 8.57 -9.46 -17.57
N GLU A 131 7.53 -10.24 -17.25
CA GLU A 131 6.73 -10.95 -18.25
C GLU A 131 5.38 -10.28 -18.47
N LYS A 132 4.57 -10.19 -17.40
CA LYS A 132 3.21 -9.68 -17.49
C LYS A 132 2.68 -9.19 -16.16
N GLU A 133 1.56 -8.48 -16.25
CA GLU A 133 0.87 -7.91 -15.10
C GLU A 133 -0.62 -8.29 -15.13
N LYS A 134 -1.17 -8.62 -13.96
CA LYS A 134 -2.61 -8.77 -13.75
C LYS A 134 -3.08 -7.68 -12.81
N LYS A 135 -3.97 -6.80 -13.28
CA LYS A 135 -4.52 -5.69 -12.49
C LYS A 135 -5.91 -6.00 -11.99
N PHE A 136 -6.17 -5.56 -10.76
CA PHE A 136 -7.49 -5.54 -10.15
C PHE A 136 -7.63 -4.26 -9.32
N LEU A 137 -8.40 -3.30 -9.82
CA LEU A 137 -8.51 -1.95 -9.25
C LEU A 137 -7.11 -1.30 -9.09
N ASN A 138 -6.77 -0.87 -7.86
CA ASN A 138 -5.47 -0.26 -7.54
C ASN A 138 -4.38 -1.29 -7.21
N PHE A 139 -4.70 -2.58 -7.25
CA PHE A 139 -3.75 -3.65 -6.98
C PHE A 139 -3.39 -4.38 -8.25
N ALA A 140 -2.18 -4.88 -8.28
CA ALA A 140 -1.72 -5.70 -9.37
C ALA A 140 -0.76 -6.78 -8.88
N TYR A 141 -0.67 -7.85 -9.67
CA TYR A 141 0.38 -8.85 -9.55
C TYR A 141 1.28 -8.76 -10.77
N THR A 142 2.57 -8.61 -10.54
CA THR A 142 3.58 -8.66 -11.60
C THR A 142 4.22 -10.04 -11.61
N LYS A 143 4.22 -10.70 -12.77
CA LYS A 143 4.99 -11.90 -13.02
C LYS A 143 6.38 -11.52 -13.51
N ASN A 144 7.40 -11.96 -12.81
CA ASN A 144 8.78 -11.84 -13.25
C ASN A 144 9.35 -13.24 -13.45
N ASN A 145 9.91 -13.50 -14.60
CA ASN A 145 10.70 -14.68 -14.86
C ASN A 145 12.06 -14.55 -14.19
N ILE A 146 12.60 -15.64 -13.70
CA ILE A 146 13.85 -15.69 -12.96
C ILE A 146 14.84 -16.49 -13.77
N TYR A 147 16.00 -15.91 -13.99
CA TYR A 147 17.10 -16.50 -14.72
C TYR A 147 18.35 -16.50 -13.85
N VAL A 148 19.19 -17.52 -14.04
CA VAL A 148 20.57 -17.52 -13.56
C VAL A 148 21.47 -17.23 -14.75
N CYS A 149 22.43 -16.33 -14.55
CA CYS A 149 23.36 -15.88 -15.56
C CYS A 149 24.77 -16.43 -15.27
N ASP A 150 25.53 -16.67 -16.31
CA ASP A 150 26.93 -17.10 -16.17
C ASP A 150 27.84 -15.96 -15.68
N SER A 151 27.41 -14.71 -15.88
CA SER A 151 28.11 -13.49 -15.41
C SER A 151 27.20 -12.61 -14.57
N PHE A 152 27.78 -11.81 -13.66
CA PHE A 152 27.00 -10.90 -12.78
C PHE A 152 26.31 -9.76 -13.52
N ASP A 153 26.78 -9.36 -14.71
CA ASP A 153 26.16 -8.35 -15.56
C ASP A 153 25.03 -8.91 -16.45
N CYS A 154 24.84 -10.24 -16.42
CA CYS A 154 23.81 -10.96 -17.19
C CYS A 154 23.80 -10.63 -18.70
N LYS A 155 24.95 -10.33 -19.30
CA LYS A 155 25.09 -10.15 -20.75
C LYS A 155 25.36 -11.42 -21.51
N GLY A 156 25.74 -12.50 -20.81
CA GLY A 156 25.96 -13.84 -21.37
C GLY A 156 24.72 -14.70 -21.40
N ASP A 157 24.93 -16.01 -21.38
CA ASP A 157 23.85 -16.99 -21.38
C ASP A 157 23.01 -16.92 -20.10
N LYS A 158 21.69 -17.05 -20.28
CA LYS A 158 20.70 -16.98 -19.20
C LYS A 158 19.94 -18.31 -19.14
N LYS A 159 20.02 -18.99 -18.01
CA LYS A 159 19.26 -20.20 -17.75
C LYS A 159 17.98 -19.87 -17.00
N TYR A 160 16.82 -20.17 -17.56
CA TYR A 160 15.51 -19.99 -16.89
C TYR A 160 15.39 -20.97 -15.73
N ILE A 161 15.02 -20.48 -14.55
CA ILE A 161 14.84 -21.28 -13.34
C ILE A 161 13.42 -21.28 -12.79
N GLY A 162 12.60 -20.28 -13.13
CA GLY A 162 11.25 -20.20 -12.63
C GLY A 162 10.68 -18.81 -12.72
N TYR A 163 9.61 -18.55 -11.96
CA TYR A 163 8.98 -17.24 -11.92
C TYR A 163 8.47 -16.88 -10.54
N VAL A 164 8.26 -15.59 -10.33
CA VAL A 164 7.66 -15.07 -9.10
C VAL A 164 6.53 -14.09 -9.42
N TRP A 165 5.39 -14.25 -8.73
CA TRP A 165 4.31 -13.27 -8.72
C TRP A 165 4.43 -12.42 -7.47
N THR A 166 4.61 -11.11 -7.66
CA THR A 166 4.70 -10.13 -6.58
C THR A 166 3.52 -9.17 -6.60
N PRO A 167 2.79 -9.02 -5.48
CA PRO A 167 1.72 -8.04 -5.39
C PRO A 167 2.29 -6.63 -5.24
N TRP A 168 1.58 -5.66 -5.78
CA TRP A 168 1.85 -4.23 -5.61
C TRP A 168 0.56 -3.42 -5.75
N SER A 169 0.59 -2.14 -5.38
CA SER A 169 -0.49 -1.21 -5.62
C SER A 169 -0.01 -0.01 -6.42
N ASP A 170 -0.88 0.53 -7.26
CA ASP A 170 -0.63 1.84 -7.86
C ASP A 170 -0.62 2.88 -6.73
N PRO A 171 0.27 3.88 -6.78
CA PRO A 171 0.26 4.95 -5.80
C PRO A 171 -1.09 5.65 -5.86
N SER A 172 -1.67 5.90 -4.68
CA SER A 172 -2.86 6.73 -4.60
C SER A 172 -2.56 8.15 -5.06
N ILE A 173 -3.60 8.89 -5.48
CA ILE A 173 -3.47 10.31 -5.81
C ILE A 173 -2.81 11.08 -4.66
N LEU A 174 -3.17 10.74 -3.42
CA LEU A 174 -2.58 11.32 -2.21
C LEU A 174 -1.11 10.93 -2.00
N GLY A 175 -0.74 9.69 -2.32
CA GLY A 175 0.65 9.24 -2.29
C GLY A 175 1.51 9.98 -3.33
N CYS A 176 0.96 10.27 -4.51
CA CYS A 176 1.63 11.07 -5.53
C CYS A 176 1.88 12.53 -5.08
N ILE A 177 0.92 13.12 -4.38
CA ILE A 177 1.03 14.49 -3.86
C ILE A 177 2.12 14.57 -2.78
N ASN A 178 2.17 13.59 -1.87
CA ASN A 178 3.19 13.54 -0.80
C ASN A 178 4.61 13.29 -1.31
N ALA A 179 4.77 12.62 -2.45
CA ALA A 179 6.08 12.34 -3.04
C ALA A 179 6.67 13.51 -3.85
N GLY A 180 6.14 14.73 -3.68
CA GLY A 180 6.70 15.92 -4.36
C GLY A 180 6.47 15.95 -5.88
N GLY A 181 5.38 15.31 -6.35
CA GLY A 181 5.00 15.31 -7.77
C GLY A 181 5.61 14.18 -8.60
N GLY A 182 6.47 13.35 -8.04
CA GLY A 182 6.93 12.11 -8.65
C GLY A 182 6.03 10.95 -8.21
N CYS A 183 5.06 10.55 -9.04
CA CYS A 183 4.35 9.28 -8.84
C CYS A 183 5.31 8.13 -9.08
N HIS A 184 6.30 7.96 -8.21
CA HIS A 184 7.13 6.78 -8.26
C HIS A 184 6.23 5.60 -7.93
N ARG A 185 5.89 4.82 -8.95
CA ARG A 185 5.32 3.48 -8.78
C ARG A 185 6.13 2.82 -7.67
N TYR A 186 5.47 2.44 -6.59
CA TYR A 186 6.14 1.88 -5.41
C TYR A 186 6.86 0.58 -5.78
N ILE A 187 8.09 0.74 -6.30
CA ILE A 187 8.95 -0.33 -6.80
C ILE A 187 9.62 -1.02 -5.58
N LYS A 188 8.83 -1.59 -4.70
CA LYS A 188 9.31 -2.71 -3.89
C LYS A 188 9.08 -4.07 -4.58
N ARG A 189 8.78 -4.03 -5.90
CA ARG A 189 8.42 -5.20 -6.71
C ARG A 189 9.48 -6.30 -6.63
N ASN A 190 10.71 -5.96 -6.98
CA ASN A 190 11.78 -6.95 -7.09
C ASN A 190 12.33 -7.38 -5.73
N LYS A 191 12.29 -6.49 -4.73
CA LYS A 191 12.86 -6.80 -3.42
C LYS A 191 12.13 -7.96 -2.73
N ARG A 192 10.78 -7.94 -2.71
CA ARG A 192 10.02 -9.04 -2.09
C ARG A 192 10.19 -10.36 -2.85
N GLY A 193 10.11 -10.34 -4.19
CA GLY A 193 10.33 -11.55 -4.99
C GLY A 193 11.73 -12.12 -4.78
N ARG A 194 12.73 -11.26 -4.68
CA ARG A 194 14.11 -11.63 -4.38
C ARG A 194 14.25 -12.20 -2.97
N ASP A 195 13.66 -11.58 -1.95
CA ASP A 195 13.71 -12.06 -0.57
C ASP A 195 13.12 -13.49 -0.45
N TYR A 196 12.02 -13.77 -1.19
CA TYR A 196 11.43 -15.12 -1.25
C TYR A 196 12.35 -16.13 -1.95
N LEU A 197 12.98 -15.73 -3.05
CA LEU A 197 13.96 -16.59 -3.73
C LEU A 197 15.17 -16.86 -2.85
N MET A 198 15.68 -15.84 -2.16
CA MET A 198 16.81 -16.01 -1.24
C MET A 198 16.50 -16.97 -0.10
N SER A 199 15.32 -16.85 0.53
CA SER A 199 14.92 -17.81 1.55
C SER A 199 14.74 -19.23 1.01
N PHE A 200 14.32 -19.41 -0.25
CA PHE A 200 14.29 -20.71 -0.90
C PHE A 200 15.71 -21.28 -1.09
N ILE A 201 16.66 -20.48 -1.56
CA ILE A 201 18.07 -20.88 -1.77
C ILE A 201 18.73 -21.26 -0.44
N GLU A 202 18.51 -20.47 0.62
CA GLU A 202 19.03 -20.75 1.96
C GLU A 202 18.50 -22.07 2.51
N ASN A 203 17.18 -22.31 2.39
CA ASN A 203 16.56 -23.58 2.80
C ASN A 203 17.11 -24.78 2.01
N LYS A 204 17.46 -24.60 0.72
CA LYS A 204 18.08 -25.64 -0.10
C LYS A 204 19.50 -25.96 0.35
N LYS A 205 20.29 -24.93 0.74
CA LYS A 205 21.65 -25.11 1.27
C LYS A 205 21.68 -25.86 2.61
N GLN A 206 20.67 -25.66 3.46
CA GLN A 206 20.58 -26.34 4.76
C GLN A 206 20.18 -27.83 4.65
N LYS A 207 19.64 -28.27 3.52
CA LYS A 207 19.21 -29.66 3.28
C LYS A 207 20.26 -30.53 2.60
N LYS A 208 21.38 -29.93 2.17
CA LYS A 208 22.57 -30.63 1.65
C LYS A 208 23.62 -30.79 2.73
#